data_1e1ca14ab012abd4f09e60ea325e728a
#
_entry.id   1e1ca14ab012abd4f09e60ea325e728a
#
_cell.length_a   1.000
_cell.length_b   1.000
_cell.length_c   1.000
_cell.angle_alpha   90.00
_cell.angle_beta   90.00
_cell.angle_gamma   90.00
#
_symmetry.space_group_name_H-M   'P 1'
#
loop_
_entity.id
_entity.type
_entity.pdbx_description
1 polymer ?
#
loop_
_entity_poly.entity_id
_entity_poly.type
_entity_poly.pdbx_seq_one_letter_code
_entity_poly.pdbx_strand_id
1 'polypeptide(L)'
;MSSRGERTVIAGAGLVGSLLAVFQARRGKTVEVLERRPDLRKEQISAGRSINLAISVRGLHALAQVGLEREALAHAIPMPGRMIHARDGGLAFQAYGKDESQCIHSISRGFLNRMLLDAAE
;
A
#
# COMPACT_ATOMS: atom_id res chain seq x y z
N MET A 1 -38.55 -1.67 2.37
CA MET A 1 -37.80 -0.77 3.28
C MET A 1 -36.47 -0.44 2.63
N SER A 2 -36.30 0.80 2.21
CA SER A 2 -35.00 1.30 1.75
C SER A 2 -34.05 1.28 2.95
N SER A 3 -33.08 0.37 3.00
CA SER A 3 -31.96 0.53 3.89
C SER A 3 -31.25 1.82 3.46
N ARG A 4 -31.36 2.89 4.22
CA ARG A 4 -30.43 4.02 4.10
C ARG A 4 -29.05 3.40 4.20
N GLY A 5 -28.33 3.40 3.11
CA GLY A 5 -27.00 2.80 3.06
C GLY A 5 -26.17 3.36 4.21
N GLU A 6 -25.56 2.49 4.99
CA GLU A 6 -24.68 2.89 6.07
C GLU A 6 -23.62 3.84 5.51
N ARG A 7 -23.51 5.03 6.11
CA ARG A 7 -22.49 6.01 5.76
C ARG A 7 -21.26 5.78 6.63
N THR A 8 -20.11 5.67 6.00
CA THR A 8 -18.82 5.54 6.67
C THR A 8 -18.02 6.82 6.46
N VAL A 9 -17.54 7.43 7.53
CA VAL A 9 -16.64 8.57 7.46
C VAL A 9 -15.25 8.12 7.90
N ILE A 10 -14.24 8.38 7.06
CA ILE A 10 -12.85 8.00 7.30
C ILE A 10 -12.02 9.28 7.44
N ALA A 11 -11.35 9.42 8.56
CA ALA A 11 -10.42 10.53 8.80
C ALA A 11 -9.00 10.12 8.39
N GLY A 12 -8.52 10.69 7.30
CA GLY A 12 -7.22 10.45 6.73
C GLY A 12 -7.24 9.62 5.45
N ALA A 13 -6.62 10.13 4.40
CA ALA A 13 -6.46 9.48 3.09
C ALA A 13 -5.02 8.96 2.89
N GLY A 14 -4.41 8.43 3.94
CA GLY A 14 -3.17 7.67 3.84
C GLY A 14 -3.41 6.29 3.25
N LEU A 15 -2.42 5.42 3.32
CA LEU A 15 -2.50 4.05 2.77
C LEU A 15 -3.67 3.27 3.36
N VAL A 16 -3.82 3.32 4.69
CA VAL A 16 -4.87 2.57 5.40
C VAL A 16 -6.25 3.15 5.12
N GLY A 17 -6.41 4.46 5.26
CA GLY A 17 -7.71 5.11 5.06
C GLY A 17 -8.22 4.97 3.63
N SER A 18 -7.36 5.14 2.64
CA SER A 18 -7.71 4.96 1.23
C SER A 18 -8.09 3.51 0.91
N LEU A 19 -7.33 2.52 1.41
CA LEU A 19 -7.66 1.11 1.21
C LEU A 19 -8.98 0.74 1.91
N LEU A 20 -9.21 1.22 3.13
CA LEU A 20 -10.46 1.01 3.84
C LEU A 20 -11.64 1.60 3.07
N ALA A 21 -11.48 2.78 2.47
CA ALA A 21 -12.51 3.39 1.63
C ALA A 21 -12.90 2.48 0.46
N VAL A 22 -11.91 1.90 -0.24
CA VAL A 22 -12.16 0.94 -1.32
C VAL A 22 -12.95 -0.27 -0.83
N PHE A 23 -12.55 -0.86 0.31
CA PHE A 23 -13.26 -2.00 0.89
C PHE A 23 -14.70 -1.68 1.25
N GLN A 24 -14.97 -0.54 1.86
CA GLN A 24 -16.31 -0.14 2.26
C GLN A 24 -17.19 0.19 1.05
N ALA A 25 -16.65 0.89 0.06
CA ALA A 25 -17.36 1.20 -1.18
C ALA A 25 -17.76 -0.06 -1.94
N ARG A 26 -16.87 -1.06 -2.01
CA ARG A 26 -17.17 -2.36 -2.63
C ARG A 26 -18.26 -3.15 -1.91
N ARG A 27 -18.50 -2.85 -0.64
CA ARG A 27 -19.62 -3.40 0.15
C ARG A 27 -20.91 -2.60 0.00
N GLY A 28 -20.94 -1.65 -0.92
CA GLY A 28 -22.12 -0.83 -1.19
C GLY A 28 -22.39 0.27 -0.17
N LYS A 29 -21.40 0.60 0.67
CA LYS A 29 -21.54 1.68 1.64
C LYS A 29 -21.19 3.02 0.99
N THR A 30 -21.88 4.08 1.43
CA THR A 30 -21.48 5.45 1.11
C THR A 30 -20.29 5.83 1.96
N VAL A 31 -19.17 6.20 1.33
CA VAL A 31 -17.93 6.52 2.02
C VAL A 31 -17.56 7.98 1.80
N GLU A 32 -17.21 8.64 2.88
CA GLU A 32 -16.65 9.99 2.87
C GLU A 32 -15.26 9.96 3.50
N VAL A 33 -14.25 10.46 2.79
CA VAL A 33 -12.87 10.52 3.29
C VAL A 33 -12.47 11.97 3.49
N LEU A 34 -12.01 12.28 4.69
CA LEU A 34 -11.54 13.61 5.07
C LEU A 34 -10.01 13.59 5.18
N GLU A 35 -9.33 14.40 4.37
CA GLU A 35 -7.87 14.52 4.39
C GLU A 35 -7.47 15.99 4.53
N ARG A 36 -6.59 16.26 5.49
CA ARG A 36 -6.12 17.62 5.76
C ARG A 36 -5.05 18.12 4.79
N ARG A 37 -4.33 17.20 4.16
CA ARG A 37 -3.27 17.54 3.20
C ARG A 37 -3.87 17.80 1.82
N PRO A 38 -3.19 18.57 0.95
CA PRO A 38 -3.57 18.68 -0.45
C PRO A 38 -3.63 17.31 -1.13
N ASP A 39 -4.37 17.25 -2.23
CA ASP A 39 -4.47 16.01 -3.01
C ASP A 39 -3.10 15.63 -3.60
N LEU A 40 -2.58 14.49 -3.18
CA LEU A 40 -1.29 13.94 -3.62
C LEU A 40 -1.19 13.71 -5.14
N ARG A 41 -2.33 13.65 -5.83
CA ARG A 41 -2.38 13.48 -7.29
C ARG A 41 -2.15 14.79 -8.02
N LYS A 42 -2.45 15.92 -7.39
CA LYS A 42 -2.39 17.26 -7.97
C LYS A 42 -1.12 18.03 -7.60
N GLU A 43 -0.55 17.74 -6.44
CA GLU A 43 0.62 18.43 -5.92
C GLU A 43 1.73 17.43 -5.59
N GLN A 44 2.97 17.82 -5.88
CA GLN A 44 4.13 17.08 -5.38
C GLN A 44 4.29 17.35 -3.88
N ILE A 45 3.75 16.46 -3.08
CA ILE A 45 3.92 16.53 -1.64
C ILE A 45 5.09 15.64 -1.26
N SER A 46 5.97 16.19 -0.43
CA SER A 46 7.03 15.41 0.19
C SER A 46 6.41 14.22 0.93
N ALA A 47 6.77 13.01 0.52
CA ALA A 47 6.28 11.78 1.12
C ALA A 47 6.81 11.54 2.54
N GLY A 48 7.39 12.55 3.16
CA GLY A 48 8.05 12.44 4.45
C GLY A 48 9.43 11.77 4.35
N ARG A 49 9.89 11.18 5.44
CA ARG A 49 11.24 10.58 5.51
C ARG A 49 11.37 9.25 4.79
N SER A 50 10.27 8.53 4.57
CA SER A 50 10.26 7.21 3.92
C SER A 50 9.71 7.32 2.52
N ILE A 51 10.58 7.23 1.52
CA ILE A 51 10.23 7.29 0.10
C ILE A 51 9.65 5.96 -0.37
N ASN A 52 10.22 4.84 0.09
CA ASN A 52 9.83 3.49 -0.28
C ASN A 52 9.28 2.71 0.91
N LEU A 53 8.40 1.76 0.58
CA LEU A 53 7.83 0.79 1.51
C LEU A 53 8.23 -0.61 1.09
N ALA A 54 8.25 -1.52 2.05
CA ALA A 54 8.29 -2.95 1.80
C ALA A 54 6.90 -3.54 1.98
N ILE A 55 6.30 -4.06 0.91
CA ILE A 55 5.03 -4.76 0.98
C ILE A 55 5.29 -6.24 1.25
N SER A 56 4.69 -6.76 2.30
CA SER A 56 4.70 -8.17 2.64
C SER A 56 3.54 -8.92 1.98
N VAL A 57 3.53 -10.24 2.15
CA VAL A 57 2.42 -11.11 1.71
C VAL A 57 1.07 -10.63 2.26
N ARG A 58 1.03 -10.12 3.49
CA ARG A 58 -0.20 -9.59 4.10
C ARG A 58 -0.72 -8.35 3.37
N GLY A 59 0.16 -7.44 3.01
CA GLY A 59 -0.20 -6.26 2.23
C GLY A 59 -0.69 -6.61 0.83
N LEU A 60 -0.01 -7.52 0.15
CA LEU A 60 -0.43 -8.02 -1.16
C LEU A 60 -1.77 -8.72 -1.10
N HIS A 61 -2.02 -9.52 -0.05
CA HIS A 61 -3.31 -10.18 0.15
C HIS A 61 -4.46 -9.15 0.26
N ALA A 62 -4.26 -8.09 1.02
CA ALA A 62 -5.26 -7.03 1.14
C ALA A 62 -5.52 -6.33 -0.21
N LEU A 63 -4.47 -6.04 -0.98
CA LEU A 63 -4.60 -5.45 -2.31
C LEU A 63 -5.29 -6.40 -3.30
N ALA A 64 -5.02 -7.69 -3.22
CA ALA A 64 -5.64 -8.71 -4.05
C ALA A 64 -7.16 -8.76 -3.86
N GLN A 65 -7.63 -8.61 -2.63
CA GLN A 65 -9.07 -8.61 -2.32
C GLN A 65 -9.85 -7.49 -2.98
N VAL A 66 -9.19 -6.41 -3.34
CA VAL A 66 -9.80 -5.26 -4.05
C VAL A 66 -9.30 -5.12 -5.49
N GLY A 67 -8.58 -6.12 -6.00
CA GLY A 67 -8.13 -6.17 -7.40
C GLY A 67 -6.96 -5.25 -7.73
N LEU A 68 -6.18 -4.81 -6.75
CA LEU A 68 -5.07 -3.87 -6.92
C LEU A 68 -3.68 -4.51 -6.84
N GLU A 69 -3.59 -5.81 -6.57
CA GLU A 69 -2.32 -6.51 -6.41
C GLU A 69 -1.46 -6.45 -7.67
N ARG A 70 -2.03 -6.71 -8.84
CA ARG A 70 -1.31 -6.73 -10.11
C ARG A 70 -0.69 -5.38 -10.44
N GLU A 71 -1.43 -4.30 -10.24
CA GLU A 71 -0.95 -2.94 -10.47
C GLU A 71 0.18 -2.58 -9.51
N ALA A 72 0.04 -2.93 -8.23
CA ALA A 72 1.10 -2.72 -7.24
C ALA A 72 2.37 -3.49 -7.59
N LEU A 73 2.26 -4.76 -7.94
CA LEU A 73 3.40 -5.59 -8.32
C LEU A 73 4.11 -5.11 -9.60
N ALA A 74 3.38 -4.56 -10.56
CA ALA A 74 3.95 -3.98 -11.77
C ALA A 74 4.90 -2.81 -11.50
N HIS A 75 4.73 -2.13 -10.37
CA HIS A 75 5.55 -0.98 -9.95
C HIS A 75 6.42 -1.27 -8.72
N ALA A 76 6.52 -2.54 -8.34
CA ALA A 76 7.31 -2.98 -7.20
C ALA A 76 8.55 -3.75 -7.63
N ILE A 77 9.57 -3.71 -6.78
CA ILE A 77 10.82 -4.46 -6.99
C ILE A 77 10.85 -5.60 -5.98
N PRO A 78 10.95 -6.86 -6.43
CA PRO A 78 11.06 -7.99 -5.52
C PRO A 78 12.40 -7.95 -4.76
N MET A 79 12.32 -8.18 -3.46
CA MET A 79 13.48 -8.27 -2.57
C MET A 79 13.48 -9.65 -1.91
N PRO A 80 14.33 -10.59 -2.40
CA PRO A 80 14.34 -11.97 -1.89
C PRO A 80 15.00 -12.11 -0.52
N GLY A 81 15.81 -11.14 -0.13
CA GLY A 81 16.52 -11.17 1.14
C GLY A 81 17.30 -9.89 1.42
N ARG A 82 18.17 -9.96 2.40
CA ARG A 82 19.06 -8.87 2.77
C ARG A 82 20.51 -9.32 2.78
N MET A 83 21.42 -8.41 2.48
CA MET A 83 22.83 -8.62 2.62
C MET A 83 23.30 -8.10 4.00
N ILE A 84 23.92 -8.96 4.78
CA ILE A 84 24.50 -8.62 6.06
C ILE A 84 25.97 -8.28 5.85
N HIS A 85 26.37 -7.10 6.29
CA HIS A 85 27.76 -6.65 6.28
C HIS A 85 28.33 -6.76 7.68
N ALA A 86 29.26 -7.69 7.88
CA ALA A 86 29.96 -7.83 9.16
C ALA A 86 31.04 -6.74 9.32
N ARG A 87 31.42 -6.45 10.55
CA ARG A 87 32.46 -5.43 10.84
C ARG A 87 33.83 -5.76 10.26
N ASP A 88 34.12 -7.03 10.08
CA ASP A 88 35.36 -7.55 9.47
C ASP A 88 35.36 -7.50 7.93
N GLY A 89 34.26 -6.99 7.32
CA GLY A 89 34.07 -6.94 5.87
C GLY A 89 33.41 -8.20 5.27
N GLY A 90 33.08 -9.18 6.08
CA GLY A 90 32.37 -10.39 5.63
C GLY A 90 30.97 -10.06 5.14
N LEU A 91 30.50 -10.75 4.09
CA LEU A 91 29.17 -10.62 3.51
C LEU A 91 28.38 -11.91 3.71
N ALA A 92 27.12 -11.81 4.14
CA ALA A 92 26.22 -12.93 4.25
C ALA A 92 24.84 -12.55 3.73
N PHE A 93 24.30 -13.35 2.80
CA PHE A 93 22.94 -13.17 2.31
C PHE A 93 21.96 -13.91 3.22
N GLN A 94 20.91 -13.22 3.66
CA GLN A 94 19.83 -13.80 4.42
C GLN A 94 18.52 -13.68 3.66
N ALA A 95 17.99 -14.82 3.21
CA ALA A 95 16.70 -14.86 2.53
C ALA A 95 15.54 -14.55 3.47
N TYR A 96 14.51 -13.89 2.96
CA TYR A 96 13.25 -13.61 3.70
C TYR A 96 12.30 -14.81 3.72
N GLY A 97 12.46 -15.75 2.80
CA GLY A 97 11.61 -16.92 2.68
C GLY A 97 12.39 -18.18 2.37
N LYS A 98 11.67 -19.28 2.17
CA LYS A 98 12.25 -20.59 1.86
C LYS A 98 12.79 -20.68 0.43
N ASP A 99 12.24 -19.89 -0.49
CA ASP A 99 12.60 -19.83 -1.89
C ASP A 99 12.39 -18.40 -2.45
N GLU A 100 12.78 -18.18 -3.70
CA GLU A 100 12.71 -16.88 -4.36
C GLU A 100 11.27 -16.36 -4.55
N SER A 101 10.26 -17.22 -4.50
CA SER A 101 8.86 -16.82 -4.58
C SER A 101 8.38 -16.14 -3.30
N GLN A 102 9.04 -16.39 -2.17
CA GLN A 102 8.75 -15.82 -0.87
C GLN A 102 9.64 -14.59 -0.62
N CYS A 103 9.27 -13.48 -1.19
CA CYS A 103 9.99 -12.23 -1.01
C CYS A 103 9.06 -11.10 -0.56
N ILE A 104 9.64 -10.01 -0.09
CA ILE A 104 8.94 -8.75 0.09
C ILE A 104 9.18 -7.87 -1.14
N HIS A 105 8.34 -6.86 -1.34
CA HIS A 105 8.42 -6.00 -2.51
C HIS A 105 8.63 -4.56 -2.11
N SER A 106 9.64 -3.91 -2.69
CA SER A 106 9.85 -2.48 -2.52
C SER A 106 8.96 -1.70 -3.48
N ILE A 107 8.21 -0.75 -2.96
CA ILE A 107 7.34 0.10 -3.76
C ILE A 107 7.40 1.55 -3.25
N SER A 108 7.27 2.52 -4.16
CA SER A 108 7.16 3.92 -3.78
C SER A 108 5.90 4.15 -2.94
N ARG A 109 6.07 4.77 -1.77
CA ARG A 109 4.95 5.16 -0.90
C ARG A 109 3.99 6.11 -1.62
N GLY A 110 4.54 7.09 -2.32
CA GLY A 110 3.73 8.07 -3.06
C GLY A 110 2.94 7.43 -4.18
N PHE A 111 3.53 6.48 -4.92
CA PHE A 111 2.83 5.73 -5.95
C PHE A 111 1.68 4.90 -5.35
N LEU A 112 1.97 4.11 -4.32
CA LEU A 112 0.96 3.27 -3.69
C LEU A 112 -0.21 4.09 -3.14
N ASN A 113 0.08 5.23 -2.51
CA ASN A 113 -0.97 6.09 -1.98
C ASN A 113 -1.83 6.71 -3.08
N ARG A 114 -1.22 7.17 -4.17
CA ARG A 114 -1.99 7.68 -5.34
C ARG A 114 -2.86 6.61 -5.97
N MET A 115 -2.32 5.40 -6.16
CA MET A 115 -3.07 4.26 -6.69
C MET A 115 -4.30 3.95 -5.82
N LEU A 116 -4.15 3.96 -4.51
CA LEU A 116 -5.25 3.72 -3.57
C LEU A 116 -6.27 4.87 -3.55
N LEU A 117 -5.83 6.11 -3.66
CA LEU A 117 -6.72 7.27 -3.78
C LEU A 117 -7.55 7.20 -5.07
N ASP A 118 -6.92 6.88 -6.19
CA ASP A 118 -7.61 6.72 -7.47
C ASP A 118 -8.67 5.60 -7.40
N ALA A 119 -8.35 4.50 -6.76
CA ALA A 119 -9.29 3.39 -6.57
C ALA A 119 -10.43 3.72 -5.60
N ALA A 120 -10.19 4.60 -4.62
CA ALA A 120 -11.20 5.01 -3.63
C ALA A 120 -12.21 6.03 -4.18
N GLU A 121 -11.87 6.75 -5.21
CA GLU A 121 -12.72 7.76 -5.86
C GLU A 121 -13.56 7.14 -6.99
#